data_5031ae9b2c53b63fe49db533aa60f938
#
_entry.id   5031ae9b2c53b63fe49db533aa60f938
#
_cell.length_a   1.000
_cell.length_b   1.000
_cell.length_c   1.000
_cell.angle_alpha   90.00
_cell.angle_beta   90.00
_cell.angle_gamma   90.00
#
_symmetry.space_group_name_H-M   'P 1'
#
loop_
_entity.id
_entity.type
_entity.pdbx_description
1 polymer ?
#
loop_
_entity_poly.entity_id
_entity_poly.type
_entity_poly.pdbx_seq_one_letter_code
_entity_poly.pdbx_strand_id
1 'polypeptide(L)'
;DVLAALVEQSEANGWKAAELSKEFGELEYQTMRDSVLATKVRIDGRALDTVRGINSKVGILPRVHGSSLFTRGETQAIVAVTLGTARDGQIIDAVGGEYKEHFLFHYNFPPYSVGEAGRMMGPKRREIGHGRLAKRGVLAVMPTMEAFPYTIRVVSEITESNGSSSMASVCGSSLALMDAGVP
;
A
#
# COMPACT_ATOMS: atom_id res chain seq x y z
N ASP A 1 -22.36 -20.14 7.25
CA ASP A 1 -21.62 -19.10 7.96
C ASP A 1 -22.09 -19.09 9.43
N VAL A 2 -21.15 -19.31 10.37
CA VAL A 2 -21.46 -19.44 11.81
C VAL A 2 -22.07 -18.14 12.37
N LEU A 3 -21.52 -16.98 11.97
CA LEU A 3 -22.06 -15.69 12.43
C LEU A 3 -23.50 -15.48 11.95
N ALA A 4 -23.82 -15.83 10.70
CA ALA A 4 -25.17 -15.70 10.18
C ALA A 4 -26.16 -16.56 10.99
N ALA A 5 -25.80 -17.80 11.30
CA ALA A 5 -26.64 -18.68 12.13
C ALA A 5 -26.83 -18.16 13.56
N LEU A 6 -25.82 -17.51 14.14
CA LEU A 6 -25.93 -16.88 15.46
C LEU A 6 -26.81 -15.61 15.41
N VAL A 7 -26.72 -14.84 14.34
CA VAL A 7 -27.56 -13.64 14.13
C VAL A 7 -29.03 -14.03 13.93
N GLU A 8 -29.34 -15.11 13.21
CA GLU A 8 -30.71 -15.63 13.08
C GLU A 8 -31.31 -16.03 14.44
N GLN A 9 -30.49 -16.53 15.36
CA GLN A 9 -30.93 -16.94 16.70
C GLN A 9 -30.99 -15.74 17.69
N SER A 10 -30.49 -14.57 17.30
CA SER A 10 -30.32 -13.41 18.19
C SER A 10 -31.64 -12.94 18.80
N GLU A 11 -32.70 -12.86 18.01
CA GLU A 11 -34.03 -12.42 18.48
C GLU A 11 -34.64 -13.39 19.51
N ALA A 12 -34.51 -14.69 19.25
CA ALA A 12 -35.03 -15.72 20.14
C ALA A 12 -34.33 -15.76 21.51
N ASN A 13 -33.04 -15.36 21.55
CA ASN A 13 -32.20 -15.35 22.75
C ASN A 13 -32.08 -13.97 23.40
N GLY A 14 -32.69 -12.94 22.83
CA GLY A 14 -32.62 -11.56 23.34
C GLY A 14 -31.25 -10.91 23.15
N TRP A 15 -30.42 -11.37 22.20
CA TRP A 15 -29.12 -10.83 21.92
C TRP A 15 -29.21 -9.69 20.88
N LYS A 16 -28.30 -8.73 20.96
CA LYS A 16 -28.19 -7.69 19.94
C LYS A 16 -27.22 -8.13 18.85
N ALA A 17 -27.68 -8.16 17.60
CA ALA A 17 -26.88 -8.58 16.45
C ALA A 17 -25.53 -7.83 16.33
N ALA A 18 -25.48 -6.53 16.67
CA ALA A 18 -24.25 -5.74 16.66
C ALA A 18 -23.26 -6.18 17.75
N GLU A 19 -23.73 -6.55 18.94
CA GLU A 19 -22.90 -7.08 20.01
C GLU A 19 -22.35 -8.45 19.63
N LEU A 20 -23.19 -9.33 19.07
CA LEU A 20 -22.77 -10.63 18.56
C LEU A 20 -21.68 -10.53 17.50
N SER A 21 -21.84 -9.64 16.52
CA SER A 21 -20.84 -9.44 15.47
C SER A 21 -19.50 -8.96 16.04
N LYS A 22 -19.54 -8.09 17.05
CA LYS A 22 -18.34 -7.60 17.73
C LYS A 22 -17.63 -8.73 18.49
N GLU A 23 -18.37 -9.46 19.32
CA GLU A 23 -17.79 -10.55 20.14
C GLU A 23 -17.30 -11.72 19.27
N PHE A 24 -17.99 -12.01 18.18
CA PHE A 24 -17.55 -13.00 17.21
C PHE A 24 -16.23 -12.60 16.54
N GLY A 25 -16.10 -11.32 16.12
CA GLY A 25 -14.84 -10.81 15.56
C GLY A 25 -13.68 -10.85 16.56
N GLU A 26 -13.94 -10.58 17.84
CA GLU A 26 -12.92 -10.71 18.90
C GLU A 26 -12.51 -12.19 19.10
N LEU A 27 -13.48 -13.12 19.08
CA LEU A 27 -13.23 -14.56 19.18
C LEU A 27 -12.40 -15.08 17.99
N GLU A 28 -12.72 -14.67 16.77
CA GLU A 28 -11.93 -15.00 15.57
C GLU A 28 -10.48 -14.49 15.71
N TYR A 29 -10.32 -13.25 16.15
CA TYR A 29 -9.00 -12.65 16.39
C TYR A 29 -8.19 -13.46 17.43
N GLN A 30 -8.78 -13.76 18.59
CA GLN A 30 -8.09 -14.51 19.65
C GLN A 30 -7.75 -15.93 19.17
N THR A 31 -8.69 -16.63 18.54
CA THR A 31 -8.49 -17.98 18.03
C THR A 31 -7.34 -18.04 17.01
N MET A 32 -7.32 -17.11 16.07
CA MET A 32 -6.25 -17.00 15.09
C MET A 32 -4.89 -16.72 15.76
N ARG A 33 -4.87 -15.78 16.70
CA ARG A 33 -3.66 -15.39 17.41
C ARG A 33 -3.11 -16.55 18.25
N ASP A 34 -3.96 -17.22 19.00
CA ASP A 34 -3.56 -18.36 19.85
C ASP A 34 -3.06 -19.53 19.00
N SER A 35 -3.71 -19.81 17.89
CA SER A 35 -3.26 -20.82 16.92
C SER A 35 -1.85 -20.50 16.40
N VAL A 36 -1.60 -19.27 15.95
CA VAL A 36 -0.29 -18.87 15.45
C VAL A 36 0.78 -18.91 16.53
N LEU A 37 0.46 -18.49 17.76
CA LEU A 37 1.39 -18.53 18.89
C LEU A 37 1.75 -19.96 19.29
N ALA A 38 0.78 -20.88 19.26
CA ALA A 38 0.98 -22.29 19.63
C ALA A 38 1.73 -23.06 18.54
N THR A 39 1.30 -22.92 17.28
CA THR A 39 1.83 -23.72 16.16
C THR A 39 3.05 -23.12 15.48
N LYS A 40 3.30 -21.81 15.64
CA LYS A 40 4.30 -21.03 14.89
C LYS A 40 4.07 -21.04 13.38
N VAL A 41 2.86 -21.37 12.95
CA VAL A 41 2.46 -21.38 11.54
C VAL A 41 1.37 -20.34 11.33
N ARG A 42 1.50 -19.53 10.26
CA ARG A 42 0.49 -18.53 9.88
C ARG A 42 -0.74 -19.20 9.28
N ILE A 43 -1.86 -18.49 9.20
CA ILE A 43 -3.13 -19.01 8.66
C ILE A 43 -3.04 -19.48 7.21
N ASP A 44 -2.06 -18.98 6.45
CA ASP A 44 -1.76 -19.39 5.07
C ASP A 44 -0.72 -20.53 4.98
N GLY A 45 -0.36 -21.14 6.10
CA GLY A 45 0.57 -22.27 6.17
C GLY A 45 2.05 -21.89 6.16
N ARG A 46 2.40 -20.60 6.05
CA ARG A 46 3.82 -20.17 6.07
C ARG A 46 4.39 -20.17 7.49
N ALA A 47 5.69 -20.37 7.62
CA ALA A 47 6.43 -20.06 8.83
C ALA A 47 6.45 -18.54 9.12
N LEU A 48 6.79 -18.15 10.35
CA LEU A 48 6.73 -16.75 10.78
C LEU A 48 7.75 -15.84 10.06
N ASP A 49 8.86 -16.38 9.62
CA ASP A 49 9.96 -15.72 8.89
C ASP A 49 9.86 -15.84 7.37
N THR A 50 8.91 -16.62 6.87
CA THR A 50 8.74 -16.83 5.41
C THR A 50 8.03 -15.66 4.76
N VAL A 51 8.68 -15.01 3.81
CA VAL A 51 8.09 -13.99 2.94
C VAL A 51 7.33 -14.67 1.80
N ARG A 52 6.16 -14.11 1.42
CA ARG A 52 5.43 -14.57 0.23
C ARG A 52 6.29 -14.43 -1.03
N GLY A 53 6.07 -15.28 -2.02
CA GLY A 53 6.83 -15.26 -3.28
C GLY A 53 6.80 -13.87 -3.93
N ILE A 54 7.98 -13.38 -4.31
CA ILE A 54 8.15 -12.08 -4.96
C ILE A 54 8.38 -12.29 -6.45
N ASN A 55 7.65 -11.53 -7.26
CA ASN A 55 7.88 -11.39 -8.69
C ASN A 55 7.90 -9.90 -9.03
N SER A 56 8.92 -9.47 -9.77
CA SER A 56 9.04 -8.07 -10.19
C SER A 56 9.48 -7.95 -11.63
N LYS A 57 8.96 -6.94 -12.31
CA LYS A 57 9.30 -6.58 -13.69
C LYS A 57 9.53 -5.08 -13.76
N VAL A 58 10.48 -4.64 -14.56
CA VAL A 58 10.76 -3.23 -14.86
C VAL A 58 10.50 -2.92 -16.32
N GLY A 59 10.39 -1.64 -16.68
CA GLY A 59 10.18 -1.23 -18.07
C GLY A 59 8.83 -1.66 -18.65
N ILE A 60 7.79 -1.84 -17.80
CA ILE A 60 6.49 -2.37 -18.24
C ILE A 60 5.63 -1.34 -18.96
N LEU A 61 5.88 -0.05 -18.75
CA LEU A 61 5.14 1.05 -19.38
C LEU A 61 6.06 1.81 -20.33
N PRO A 62 5.83 1.72 -21.67
CA PRO A 62 6.80 2.19 -22.68
C PRO A 62 6.86 3.72 -22.83
N ARG A 63 5.95 4.49 -22.20
CA ARG A 63 5.82 5.94 -22.36
C ARG A 63 6.09 6.74 -21.10
N VAL A 64 6.62 6.12 -20.06
CA VAL A 64 7.08 6.77 -18.83
C VAL A 64 8.60 6.71 -18.73
N HIS A 65 9.22 7.46 -17.82
CA HIS A 65 10.67 7.48 -17.67
C HIS A 65 11.20 6.21 -16.99
N GLY A 66 10.42 5.66 -16.06
CA GLY A 66 10.67 4.36 -15.45
C GLY A 66 9.40 3.74 -14.91
N SER A 67 9.33 2.44 -14.86
CA SER A 67 8.16 1.72 -14.37
C SER A 67 8.50 0.36 -13.81
N SER A 68 7.66 -0.12 -12.88
CA SER A 68 7.75 -1.47 -12.36
C SER A 68 6.38 -2.08 -12.09
N LEU A 69 6.32 -3.40 -12.18
CA LEU A 69 5.27 -4.23 -11.61
C LEU A 69 5.91 -5.02 -10.47
N PHE A 70 5.46 -4.75 -9.25
CA PHE A 70 5.91 -5.49 -8.07
C PHE A 70 4.77 -6.34 -7.53
N THR A 71 5.00 -7.64 -7.42
CA THR A 71 4.02 -8.60 -6.89
C THR A 71 4.65 -9.36 -5.73
N ARG A 72 3.93 -9.48 -4.61
CA ARG A 72 4.29 -10.30 -3.46
C ARG A 72 3.06 -11.11 -3.03
N GLY A 73 3.02 -12.37 -3.45
CA GLY A 73 1.81 -13.19 -3.34
C GLY A 73 0.63 -12.50 -4.04
N GLU A 74 -0.43 -12.24 -3.29
CA GLU A 74 -1.66 -11.56 -3.75
C GLU A 74 -1.64 -10.04 -3.55
N THR A 75 -0.46 -9.43 -3.38
CA THR A 75 -0.32 -7.97 -3.30
C THR A 75 0.48 -7.49 -4.49
N GLN A 76 -0.09 -6.60 -5.29
CA GLN A 76 0.52 -6.11 -6.51
C GLN A 76 0.41 -4.59 -6.61
N ALA A 77 1.50 -3.95 -7.06
CA ALA A 77 1.58 -2.52 -7.34
C ALA A 77 2.20 -2.29 -8.71
N ILE A 78 1.56 -1.45 -9.52
CA ILE A 78 2.15 -0.85 -10.71
C ILE A 78 2.70 0.51 -10.30
N VAL A 79 3.97 0.75 -10.56
CA VAL A 79 4.63 2.02 -10.24
C VAL A 79 5.16 2.68 -11.50
N ALA A 80 4.86 3.96 -11.65
CA ALA A 80 5.36 4.80 -12.74
C ALA A 80 6.16 5.98 -12.17
N VAL A 81 7.31 6.26 -12.79
CA VAL A 81 8.18 7.40 -12.48
C VAL A 81 8.19 8.38 -13.64
N THR A 82 8.02 9.64 -13.30
CA THR A 82 8.14 10.77 -14.24
C THR A 82 9.20 11.72 -13.75
N LEU A 83 10.12 12.10 -14.63
CA LEU A 83 11.15 13.09 -14.39
C LEU A 83 10.69 14.42 -15.02
N GLY A 84 10.69 15.46 -14.22
CA GLY A 84 10.37 16.82 -14.63
C GLY A 84 11.53 17.79 -14.38
N THR A 85 11.38 19.02 -14.81
CA THR A 85 12.35 20.09 -14.57
C THR A 85 12.22 20.64 -13.14
N ALA A 86 13.15 21.47 -12.71
CA ALA A 86 13.07 22.17 -11.42
C ALA A 86 11.80 23.07 -11.30
N ARG A 87 11.18 23.45 -12.43
CA ARG A 87 9.94 24.25 -12.44
C ARG A 87 8.72 23.43 -12.02
N ASP A 88 8.75 22.12 -12.25
CA ASP A 88 7.65 21.20 -11.98
C ASP A 88 7.56 20.79 -10.48
N GLY A 89 8.49 21.28 -9.65
CA GLY A 89 8.44 21.08 -8.19
C GLY A 89 7.19 21.71 -7.58
N GLN A 90 6.57 21.01 -6.64
CA GLN A 90 5.39 21.47 -5.93
C GLN A 90 5.74 22.58 -4.93
N ILE A 91 5.06 23.71 -5.03
CA ILE A 91 5.16 24.79 -4.04
C ILE A 91 4.32 24.39 -2.84
N ILE A 92 4.92 24.36 -1.67
CA ILE A 92 4.28 24.10 -0.39
C ILE A 92 4.28 25.40 0.41
N ASP A 93 3.10 25.96 0.62
CA ASP A 93 2.87 27.09 1.53
C ASP A 93 2.56 26.54 2.93
N ALA A 94 3.52 26.66 3.83
CA ALA A 94 3.44 26.14 5.19
C ALA A 94 3.57 27.28 6.21
N VAL A 95 3.11 27.04 7.43
CA VAL A 95 3.23 28.03 8.54
C VAL A 95 4.68 28.50 8.77
N GLY A 96 5.63 27.62 8.50
CA GLY A 96 7.08 27.95 8.61
C GLY A 96 7.69 28.64 7.39
N GLY A 97 6.89 28.97 6.37
CA GLY A 97 7.33 29.58 5.13
C GLY A 97 7.10 28.71 3.90
N GLU A 98 7.23 29.33 2.73
CA GLU A 98 7.10 28.66 1.44
C GLU A 98 8.38 27.89 1.09
N TYR A 99 8.22 26.65 0.60
CA TYR A 99 9.32 25.88 0.04
C TYR A 99 8.89 25.06 -1.17
N LYS A 100 9.85 24.59 -1.96
CA LYS A 100 9.62 23.79 -3.14
C LYS A 100 9.97 22.33 -2.87
N GLU A 101 9.04 21.43 -3.16
CA GLU A 101 9.25 19.99 -3.04
C GLU A 101 9.48 19.37 -4.41
N HIS A 102 10.61 18.67 -4.57
CA HIS A 102 11.04 18.07 -5.84
C HIS A 102 10.86 16.55 -5.89
N PHE A 103 10.46 15.92 -4.78
CA PHE A 103 10.12 14.52 -4.75
C PHE A 103 8.65 14.34 -4.39
N LEU A 104 7.84 14.00 -5.38
CA LEU A 104 6.39 13.83 -5.26
C LEU A 104 6.04 12.33 -5.27
N PHE A 105 5.25 11.88 -4.32
CA PHE A 105 4.84 10.48 -4.20
C PHE A 105 3.34 10.38 -4.02
N HIS A 106 2.69 9.67 -4.95
CA HIS A 106 1.26 9.44 -4.94
C HIS A 106 0.99 7.94 -4.80
N TYR A 107 0.18 7.60 -3.81
CA TYR A 107 -0.27 6.24 -3.54
C TYR A 107 -1.77 6.17 -3.76
N ASN A 108 -2.21 5.28 -4.63
CA ASN A 108 -3.61 5.09 -4.96
C ASN A 108 -4.04 3.67 -4.58
N PHE A 109 -5.17 3.59 -3.87
CA PHE A 109 -5.76 2.34 -3.40
C PHE A 109 -7.22 2.26 -3.84
N PRO A 110 -7.48 1.92 -5.10
CA PRO A 110 -8.83 1.85 -5.63
C PRO A 110 -9.61 0.67 -5.03
N PRO A 111 -10.96 0.74 -4.98
CA PRO A 111 -11.79 -0.31 -4.42
C PRO A 111 -11.54 -1.70 -5.02
N TYR A 112 -11.28 -1.77 -6.31
CA TYR A 112 -11.03 -3.04 -7.01
C TYR A 112 -9.79 -3.77 -6.49
N SER A 113 -8.84 -3.08 -5.84
CA SER A 113 -7.64 -3.71 -5.28
C SER A 113 -7.94 -4.71 -4.14
N VAL A 114 -9.14 -4.64 -3.59
CA VAL A 114 -9.66 -5.58 -2.57
C VAL A 114 -10.94 -6.28 -3.05
N GLY A 115 -11.21 -6.29 -4.35
CA GLY A 115 -12.38 -6.95 -4.94
C GLY A 115 -13.70 -6.20 -4.73
N GLU A 116 -13.66 -4.94 -4.30
CA GLU A 116 -14.86 -4.14 -4.07
C GLU A 116 -15.27 -3.34 -5.30
N ALA A 117 -16.56 -3.26 -5.57
CA ALA A 117 -17.14 -2.31 -6.50
C ALA A 117 -17.45 -1.00 -5.76
N GLY A 118 -16.82 0.09 -6.18
CA GLY A 118 -16.98 1.38 -5.50
C GLY A 118 -16.60 2.56 -6.39
N ARG A 119 -17.05 3.76 -6.00
CA ARG A 119 -16.65 5.00 -6.69
C ARG A 119 -15.19 5.33 -6.37
N MET A 120 -14.43 5.65 -7.39
CA MET A 120 -13.11 6.25 -7.25
C MET A 120 -13.31 7.72 -6.86
N MET A 121 -13.03 8.01 -5.61
CA MET A 121 -13.06 9.38 -5.04
C MET A 121 -11.61 9.87 -4.87
N GLY A 122 -11.45 11.14 -4.48
CA GLY A 122 -10.14 11.67 -4.12
C GLY A 122 -9.47 10.91 -2.97
N PRO A 123 -8.17 11.13 -2.73
CA PRO A 123 -7.39 10.38 -1.77
C PRO A 123 -7.94 10.52 -0.35
N LYS A 124 -8.13 9.39 0.32
CA LYS A 124 -8.58 9.29 1.70
C LYS A 124 -7.36 9.31 2.66
N ARG A 125 -7.63 9.38 3.96
CA ARG A 125 -6.58 9.37 5.01
C ARG A 125 -5.61 8.19 4.89
N ARG A 126 -6.11 7.02 4.50
CA ARG A 126 -5.31 5.82 4.29
C ARG A 126 -4.28 6.03 3.18
N GLU A 127 -4.71 6.54 2.04
CA GLU A 127 -3.84 6.77 0.88
C GLU A 127 -2.79 7.84 1.18
N ILE A 128 -3.18 8.91 1.86
CA ILE A 128 -2.25 9.95 2.30
C ILE A 128 -1.21 9.38 3.28
N GLY A 129 -1.65 8.59 4.27
CA GLY A 129 -0.76 7.99 5.26
C GLY A 129 0.20 6.97 4.65
N HIS A 130 -0.30 6.08 3.79
CA HIS A 130 0.51 5.08 3.09
C HIS A 130 1.48 5.73 2.08
N GLY A 131 1.03 6.75 1.36
CA GLY A 131 1.88 7.53 0.46
C GLY A 131 3.04 8.22 1.19
N ARG A 132 2.75 8.84 2.34
CA ARG A 132 3.79 9.46 3.19
C ARG A 132 4.77 8.44 3.75
N LEU A 133 4.29 7.26 4.15
CA LEU A 133 5.14 6.17 4.63
C LEU A 133 6.08 5.69 3.52
N ALA A 134 5.55 5.41 2.34
CA ALA A 134 6.32 4.96 1.19
C ALA A 134 7.32 6.04 0.73
N LYS A 135 6.89 7.28 0.62
CA LYS A 135 7.76 8.44 0.31
C LYS A 135 8.94 8.52 1.25
N ARG A 136 8.69 8.46 2.57
CA ARG A 136 9.76 8.55 3.59
C ARG A 136 10.75 7.39 3.49
N GLY A 137 10.27 6.18 3.19
CA GLY A 137 11.13 5.01 3.00
C GLY A 137 12.09 5.18 1.81
N VAL A 138 11.59 5.68 0.70
CA VAL A 138 12.39 5.91 -0.52
C VAL A 138 13.28 7.14 -0.39
N LEU A 139 12.79 8.20 0.23
CA LEU A 139 13.51 9.48 0.37
C LEU A 139 14.88 9.33 1.04
N ALA A 140 15.06 8.33 1.90
CA ALA A 140 16.32 8.08 2.60
C ALA A 140 17.50 7.75 1.66
N VAL A 141 17.21 7.31 0.45
CA VAL A 141 18.22 6.92 -0.57
C VAL A 141 18.14 7.77 -1.84
N MET A 142 17.29 8.81 -1.83
CA MET A 142 17.17 9.69 -3.00
C MET A 142 18.37 10.61 -3.15
N PRO A 143 18.82 10.88 -4.38
CA PRO A 143 19.89 11.85 -4.65
C PRO A 143 19.43 13.28 -4.30
N THR A 144 20.40 14.15 -4.03
CA THR A 144 20.15 15.59 -3.89
C THR A 144 19.85 16.23 -5.25
N MET A 145 19.21 17.40 -5.25
CA MET A 145 18.96 18.16 -6.47
C MET A 145 20.24 18.60 -7.20
N GLU A 146 21.36 18.67 -6.50
CA GLU A 146 22.67 18.97 -7.09
C GLU A 146 23.23 17.78 -7.86
N ALA A 147 23.05 16.57 -7.32
CA ALA A 147 23.53 15.34 -7.96
C ALA A 147 22.60 14.87 -9.09
N PHE A 148 21.29 15.11 -8.96
CA PHE A 148 20.30 14.71 -9.94
C PHE A 148 19.22 15.80 -10.08
N PRO A 149 19.38 16.78 -11.00
CA PRO A 149 18.62 18.02 -11.05
C PRO A 149 17.22 17.86 -11.69
N TYR A 150 16.47 16.86 -11.26
CA TYR A 150 15.11 16.59 -11.73
C TYR A 150 14.10 16.61 -10.58
N THR A 151 12.92 17.15 -10.87
CA THR A 151 11.75 16.89 -10.06
C THR A 151 11.24 15.49 -10.39
N ILE A 152 11.12 14.65 -9.37
CA ILE A 152 10.74 13.25 -9.52
C ILE A 152 9.32 13.05 -9.00
N ARG A 153 8.43 12.51 -9.85
CA ARG A 153 7.09 12.13 -9.46
C ARG A 153 6.92 10.62 -9.56
N VAL A 154 6.58 10.00 -8.44
CA VAL A 154 6.24 8.59 -8.36
C VAL A 154 4.73 8.44 -8.17
N VAL A 155 4.11 7.58 -8.97
CA VAL A 155 2.72 7.18 -8.82
C VAL A 155 2.68 5.67 -8.63
N SER A 156 2.15 5.22 -7.50
CA SER A 156 1.97 3.81 -7.18
C SER A 156 0.48 3.47 -7.16
N GLU A 157 0.06 2.66 -8.12
CA GLU A 157 -1.29 2.13 -8.24
C GLU A 157 -1.33 0.72 -7.66
N ILE A 158 -2.12 0.52 -6.61
CA ILE A 158 -2.33 -0.81 -6.03
C ILE A 158 -3.39 -1.53 -6.85
N THR A 159 -3.00 -2.61 -7.51
CA THR A 159 -3.90 -3.40 -8.36
C THR A 159 -4.53 -4.56 -7.62
N GLU A 160 -3.82 -5.08 -6.59
CA GLU A 160 -4.30 -6.15 -5.72
C GLU A 160 -3.68 -6.00 -4.33
N SER A 161 -4.45 -6.26 -3.27
CA SER A 161 -3.95 -6.12 -1.90
C SER A 161 -4.41 -7.22 -0.97
N ASN A 162 -3.44 -7.94 -0.44
CA ASN A 162 -3.59 -8.83 0.71
C ASN A 162 -2.56 -8.47 1.79
N GLY A 163 -2.67 -7.24 2.29
CA GLY A 163 -1.81 -6.66 3.33
C GLY A 163 -0.49 -6.09 2.82
N SER A 164 0.00 -5.07 3.53
CA SER A 164 1.27 -4.37 3.32
C SER A 164 1.50 -3.84 1.88
N SER A 165 0.48 -3.23 1.30
CA SER A 165 0.55 -2.59 -0.02
C SER A 165 1.46 -1.37 -0.04
N SER A 166 1.63 -0.66 1.09
CA SER A 166 2.61 0.42 1.22
C SER A 166 4.05 -0.06 1.05
N MET A 167 4.39 -1.26 1.55
CA MET A 167 5.72 -1.84 1.33
C MET A 167 5.90 -2.35 -0.10
N ALA A 168 4.85 -2.84 -0.74
CA ALA A 168 4.88 -3.13 -2.17
C ALA A 168 5.17 -1.84 -2.99
N SER A 169 4.59 -0.70 -2.57
CA SER A 169 4.89 0.61 -3.17
C SER A 169 6.35 1.03 -2.97
N VAL A 170 6.93 0.82 -1.78
CA VAL A 170 8.37 1.09 -1.53
C VAL A 170 9.25 0.29 -2.47
N CYS A 171 9.04 -1.04 -2.51
CA CYS A 171 9.84 -1.93 -3.35
C CYS A 171 9.67 -1.61 -4.85
N GLY A 172 8.41 -1.45 -5.29
CA GLY A 172 8.11 -1.09 -6.67
C GLY A 172 8.71 0.26 -7.07
N SER A 173 8.65 1.26 -6.17
CA SER A 173 9.22 2.58 -6.44
C SER A 173 10.73 2.55 -6.55
N SER A 174 11.42 1.79 -5.70
CA SER A 174 12.87 1.60 -5.82
C SER A 174 13.24 1.04 -7.19
N LEU A 175 12.54 0.00 -7.65
CA LEU A 175 12.78 -0.60 -8.97
C LEU A 175 12.47 0.39 -10.12
N ALA A 176 11.34 1.11 -10.03
CA ALA A 176 10.95 2.06 -11.06
C ALA A 176 11.87 3.29 -11.14
N LEU A 177 12.43 3.74 -10.01
CA LEU A 177 13.42 4.81 -9.95
C LEU A 177 14.75 4.36 -10.60
N MET A 178 15.19 3.14 -10.32
CA MET A 178 16.38 2.58 -10.97
C MET A 178 16.16 2.40 -12.48
N ASP A 179 14.96 1.97 -12.91
CA ASP A 179 14.56 1.87 -14.32
C ASP A 179 14.57 3.26 -15.01
N ALA A 180 14.23 4.33 -14.26
CA ALA A 180 14.31 5.72 -14.72
C ALA A 180 15.73 6.30 -14.73
N GLY A 181 16.74 5.57 -14.29
CA GLY A 181 18.14 6.01 -14.20
C GLY A 181 18.43 6.95 -13.02
N VAL A 182 17.58 6.94 -11.99
CA VAL A 182 17.85 7.67 -10.74
C VAL A 182 18.94 6.94 -9.98
N PRO A 183 20.07 7.60 -9.62
CA PRO A 183 21.22 6.95 -8.97
C PRO A 183 20.94 6.53 -7.52
#